data_9c670f4d14b3a4ad0b2e7415c20ddc75
#
_entry.id   9c670f4d14b3a4ad0b2e7415c20ddc75
#
_cell.length_a   1.000
_cell.length_b   1.000
_cell.length_c   1.000
_cell.angle_alpha   90.00
_cell.angle_beta   90.00
_cell.angle_gamma   90.00
#
_symmetry.space_group_name_H-M   'P 1'
#
loop_
_entity.id
_entity.type
_entity.pdbx_description
1 polymer ?
#
loop_
_entity_poly.entity_id
_entity_poly.type
_entity_poly.pdbx_seq_one_letter_code
_entity_poly.pdbx_strand_id
1 'polypeptide(L)'
;MLADITEYLDNKIEENSKKVVFTFYELRIKMDLTEPTIEKFLRLSETRLINLGYRTYKPGEVYGFEGKMLEVKENELLLAVKE
;
A
#
# COMPACT_ATOMS: atom_id res chain seq x y z
N MET A 1 7.48 7.69 15.31
CA MET A 1 6.29 7.16 14.66
C MET A 1 6.28 7.39 13.17
N LEU A 2 6.42 8.63 12.70
CA LEU A 2 6.50 8.89 11.26
C LEU A 2 7.74 8.24 10.63
N ALA A 3 8.85 8.21 11.36
CA ALA A 3 10.07 7.56 10.88
C ALA A 3 9.86 6.06 10.68
N ASP A 4 9.14 5.41 11.59
CA ASP A 4 8.87 3.97 11.51
C ASP A 4 7.99 3.64 10.32
N ILE A 5 7.00 4.49 10.05
CA ILE A 5 6.09 4.30 8.92
C ILE A 5 6.86 4.44 7.61
N THR A 6 7.70 5.45 7.51
CA THR A 6 8.50 5.69 6.31
C THR A 6 9.46 4.53 6.06
N GLU A 7 10.14 4.08 7.12
CA GLU A 7 11.07 2.96 7.00
C GLU A 7 10.35 1.68 6.57
N TYR A 8 9.20 1.41 7.15
CA TYR A 8 8.42 0.23 6.80
C TYR A 8 8.01 0.26 5.33
N LEU A 9 7.55 1.42 4.86
CA LEU A 9 7.16 1.58 3.47
C LEU A 9 8.36 1.42 2.54
N ASP A 10 9.49 2.02 2.88
CA ASP A 10 10.70 1.92 2.08
C ASP A 10 11.18 0.46 1.98
N ASN A 11 11.09 -0.29 3.07
CA ASN A 11 11.44 -1.71 3.06
C ASN A 11 10.52 -2.52 2.14
N LYS A 12 9.24 -2.20 2.13
CA LYS A 12 8.29 -2.84 1.23
C LYS A 12 8.61 -2.56 -0.22
N ILE A 13 8.97 -1.33 -0.53
CA ILE A 13 9.35 -0.94 -1.88
C ILE A 13 10.60 -1.69 -2.32
N GLU A 14 11.56 -1.89 -1.42
CA GLU A 14 12.76 -2.66 -1.73
C GLU A 14 12.45 -4.11 -2.03
N GLU A 15 11.49 -4.72 -1.32
CA GLU A 15 11.11 -6.11 -1.54
C GLU A 15 10.50 -6.30 -2.93
N ASN A 16 9.67 -5.36 -3.37
CA ASN A 16 9.07 -5.39 -4.71
C ASN A 16 8.78 -3.96 -5.16
N SER A 17 9.69 -3.41 -5.95
CA SER A 17 9.60 -2.03 -6.39
C SER A 17 8.50 -1.78 -7.42
N LYS A 18 7.95 -2.83 -8.02
CA LYS A 18 6.93 -2.68 -9.05
C LYS A 18 5.51 -2.70 -8.50
N LYS A 19 5.30 -3.38 -7.39
CA LYS A 19 3.98 -3.51 -6.80
C LYS A 19 4.07 -3.53 -5.28
N VAL A 20 3.34 -2.63 -4.63
CA VAL A 20 3.29 -2.53 -3.17
C VAL A 20 1.85 -2.71 -2.72
N VAL A 21 1.62 -3.61 -1.78
CA VAL A 21 0.28 -3.92 -1.28
C VAL A 21 0.28 -3.88 0.25
N PHE A 22 -0.69 -3.20 0.82
CA PHE A 22 -0.92 -3.20 2.26
C PHE A 22 -2.25 -3.86 2.54
N THR A 23 -2.21 -5.01 3.23
CA THR A 23 -3.43 -5.74 3.57
C THR A 23 -3.92 -5.37 4.96
N PHE A 24 -5.21 -5.58 5.21
CA PHE A 24 -5.80 -5.38 6.54
C PHE A 24 -5.08 -6.23 7.58
N TYR A 25 -4.83 -7.50 7.26
CA TYR A 25 -4.15 -8.42 8.17
C TYR A 25 -2.79 -7.87 8.61
N GLU A 26 -2.02 -7.40 7.64
CA GLU A 26 -0.69 -6.87 7.92
C GLU A 26 -0.73 -5.67 8.87
N LEU A 27 -1.59 -4.71 8.59
CA LEU A 27 -1.66 -3.49 9.39
C LEU A 27 -2.32 -3.73 10.75
N ARG A 28 -3.39 -4.51 10.79
CA ARG A 28 -4.14 -4.73 12.02
C ARG A 28 -3.49 -5.75 12.93
N ILE A 29 -2.99 -6.85 12.39
CA ILE A 29 -2.47 -7.97 13.17
C ILE A 29 -0.96 -7.90 13.33
N LYS A 30 -0.22 -7.83 12.25
CA LYS A 30 1.25 -7.82 12.32
C LYS A 30 1.80 -6.54 12.92
N MET A 31 1.26 -5.40 12.52
CA MET A 31 1.70 -4.10 13.01
C MET A 31 0.91 -3.62 14.23
N ASP A 32 -0.18 -4.30 14.56
CA ASP A 32 -1.03 -3.99 15.71
C ASP A 32 -1.50 -2.55 15.72
N LEU A 33 -1.93 -2.05 14.56
CA LEU A 33 -2.43 -0.70 14.45
C LEU A 33 -3.94 -0.63 14.71
N THR A 34 -4.39 0.45 15.34
CA THR A 34 -5.82 0.72 15.51
C THR A 34 -6.39 1.27 14.21
N GLU A 35 -7.73 1.23 14.06
CA GLU A 35 -8.36 1.72 12.84
C GLU A 35 -8.00 3.17 12.50
N PRO A 36 -8.04 4.14 13.44
CA PRO A 36 -7.63 5.51 13.11
C PRO A 36 -6.18 5.60 12.66
N THR A 37 -5.30 4.79 13.25
CA THR A 37 -3.90 4.75 12.88
C THR A 37 -3.70 4.14 11.50
N ILE A 38 -4.49 3.11 11.18
CA ILE A 38 -4.46 2.49 9.85
C ILE A 38 -4.84 3.52 8.78
N GLU A 39 -5.91 4.29 9.00
CA GLU A 39 -6.32 5.32 8.06
C GLU A 39 -5.21 6.34 7.82
N LYS A 40 -4.59 6.80 8.89
CA LYS A 40 -3.49 7.76 8.81
C LYS A 40 -2.30 7.17 8.07
N PHE A 41 -1.95 5.92 8.38
CA PHE A 41 -0.86 5.21 7.73
C PHE A 41 -1.10 5.10 6.22
N LEU A 42 -2.31 4.70 5.82
CA LEU A 42 -2.64 4.54 4.42
C LEU A 42 -2.57 5.87 3.67
N ARG A 43 -3.04 6.95 4.29
CA ARG A 43 -3.00 8.28 3.69
C ARG A 43 -1.57 8.75 3.45
N LEU A 44 -0.71 8.59 4.45
CA LEU A 44 0.69 8.98 4.35
C LEU A 44 1.43 8.12 3.31
N SER A 45 1.16 6.81 3.32
CA SER A 45 1.78 5.90 2.37
C SER A 45 1.34 6.20 0.94
N GLU A 46 0.05 6.49 0.73
CA GLU A 46 -0.46 6.85 -0.59
C GLU A 46 0.23 8.09 -1.13
N THR A 47 0.33 9.13 -0.31
CA THR A 47 0.98 10.38 -0.72
C THR A 47 2.43 10.12 -1.11
N ARG A 48 3.16 9.36 -0.31
CA ARG A 48 4.55 9.07 -0.60
C ARG A 48 4.70 8.23 -1.87
N LEU A 49 3.85 7.23 -2.05
CA LEU A 49 3.90 6.38 -3.25
C LEU A 49 3.61 7.18 -4.51
N ILE A 50 2.63 8.08 -4.46
CA ILE A 50 2.32 8.95 -5.60
C ILE A 50 3.52 9.84 -5.92
N ASN A 51 4.17 10.39 -4.91
CA ASN A 51 5.36 11.22 -5.10
C ASN A 51 6.52 10.44 -5.69
N LEU A 52 6.57 9.13 -5.46
CA LEU A 52 7.60 8.26 -6.02
C LEU A 52 7.25 7.72 -7.41
N GLY A 53 6.11 8.13 -7.97
CA GLY A 53 5.72 7.75 -9.32
C GLY A 53 4.80 6.55 -9.41
N TYR A 54 4.24 6.12 -8.31
CA TYR A 54 3.29 5.00 -8.29
C TYR A 54 1.88 5.47 -8.57
N ARG A 55 1.09 4.56 -9.15
CA ARG A 55 -0.36 4.72 -9.23
C ARG A 55 -0.97 3.91 -8.10
N THR A 56 -1.89 4.51 -7.36
CA THR A 56 -2.51 3.87 -6.21
C THR A 56 -3.94 3.46 -6.51
N TYR A 57 -4.35 2.35 -5.94
CA TYR A 57 -5.69 1.78 -6.14
C TYR A 57 -6.27 1.35 -4.81
N LYS A 58 -7.59 1.40 -4.72
CA LYS A 58 -8.34 1.03 -3.51
C LYS A 58 -9.18 -0.22 -3.76
N PRO A 59 -9.68 -0.88 -2.70
CA PRO A 59 -10.51 -2.09 -2.88
C PRO A 59 -11.62 -1.91 -3.89
N GLY A 60 -11.77 -2.89 -4.78
CA GLY A 60 -12.79 -2.86 -5.81
C GLY A 60 -12.34 -2.24 -7.12
N GLU A 61 -11.22 -1.53 -7.13
CA GLU A 61 -10.70 -0.94 -8.37
C GLU A 61 -9.94 -1.95 -9.19
N VAL A 62 -9.88 -1.74 -10.50
CA VAL A 62 -9.18 -2.61 -11.43
C VAL A 62 -7.89 -1.94 -11.88
N TYR A 63 -6.83 -2.72 -11.96
CA TYR A 63 -5.52 -2.22 -12.38
C TYR A 63 -4.85 -3.19 -13.34
N GLY A 64 -3.95 -2.68 -14.17
CA GLY A 64 -3.15 -3.51 -15.07
C GLY A 64 -1.77 -3.79 -14.47
N PHE A 65 -1.33 -5.04 -14.55
CA PHE A 65 -0.01 -5.42 -14.07
C PHE A 65 0.50 -6.62 -14.87
N GLU A 66 1.69 -6.47 -15.44
CA GLU A 66 2.34 -7.51 -16.24
C GLU A 66 1.42 -8.08 -17.34
N GLY A 67 0.72 -7.19 -18.01
CA GLY A 67 -0.16 -7.58 -19.13
C GLY A 67 -1.50 -8.17 -18.72
N LYS A 68 -1.81 -8.15 -17.44
CA LYS A 68 -3.07 -8.68 -16.92
C LYS A 68 -3.90 -7.60 -16.25
N MET A 69 -5.22 -7.74 -16.33
CA MET A 69 -6.15 -6.88 -15.60
C MET A 69 -6.53 -7.59 -14.31
N LEU A 70 -6.30 -6.92 -13.19
CA LEU A 70 -6.52 -7.48 -11.87
C LEU A 70 -7.41 -6.56 -11.04
N GLU A 71 -8.14 -7.13 -10.09
CA GLU A 71 -9.00 -6.37 -9.21
C GLU A 71 -8.39 -6.33 -7.81
N VAL A 72 -8.45 -5.16 -7.17
CA VAL A 72 -7.99 -5.01 -5.79
C VAL A 72 -9.01 -5.67 -4.86
N LYS A 73 -8.56 -6.62 -4.05
CA LYS A 73 -9.41 -7.35 -3.13
C LYS A 73 -9.79 -6.49 -1.92
N GLU A 74 -10.90 -6.86 -1.26
CA GLU A 74 -11.39 -6.10 -0.12
C GLU A 74 -10.39 -5.98 1.03
N ASN A 75 -9.56 -7.00 1.23
CA ASN A 75 -8.56 -6.99 2.29
C ASN A 75 -7.28 -6.25 1.90
N GLU A 76 -7.14 -5.87 0.63
CA GLU A 76 -6.00 -5.11 0.14
C GLU A 76 -6.31 -3.63 0.23
N LEU A 77 -6.05 -3.03 1.39
CA LEU A 77 -6.49 -1.67 1.70
C LEU A 77 -5.85 -0.60 0.83
N LEU A 78 -4.63 -0.85 0.36
CA LEU A 78 -3.94 0.05 -0.56
C LEU A 78 -3.04 -0.78 -1.45
N LEU A 79 -3.12 -0.53 -2.75
CA LEU A 79 -2.28 -1.20 -3.74
C LEU A 79 -1.66 -0.14 -4.62
N ALA A 80 -0.35 -0.24 -4.85
CA ALA A 80 0.37 0.70 -5.69
C ALA A 80 1.18 -0.04 -6.73
N VAL A 81 1.15 0.47 -7.96
CA VAL A 81 1.87 -0.13 -9.08
C VAL A 81 2.73 0.94 -9.73
N LYS A 82 3.96 0.59 -10.03
CA LYS A 82 4.89 1.46 -10.73
C LYS A 82 5.05 0.95 -12.16
N GLU A 83 4.80 1.84 -13.08
CA GLU A 83 4.98 1.54 -14.50
C GLU A 83 6.44 1.67 -14.92
#